data_807edd476c19f11499811f8e21bdc5fd
#
_entry.id   807edd476c19f11499811f8e21bdc5fd
#
_cell.length_a   1.000
_cell.length_b   1.000
_cell.length_c   1.000
_cell.angle_alpha   90.00
_cell.angle_beta   90.00
_cell.angle_gamma   90.00
#
_symmetry.space_group_name_H-M   'P 1'
#
loop_
_entity.id
_entity.type
_entity.pdbx_description
1 polymer ?
#
loop_
_entity_poly.entity_id
_entity_poly.type
_entity_poly.pdbx_seq_one_letter_code
_entity_poly.pdbx_strand_id
1 'polypeptide(L)'
;LPPAQTLSAVDVVVPSDPSSATFFAALAALADDGELRLENVCLNPTRTGAFDVLRRMGARIDIVDERTIGGETIGTLVVAPASLQATAIGGAEIPRCIDELPMIACVAARAVGETRITEAGELRVKESDRIRAVVENLRRLGVGAEELPDGMRIIGSQAALSGHVVTHGDHRLAMAFGVLAAMPGNHIT
;
A
#
# COMPACT_ATOMS: atom_id res chain seq x y z
N LEU A 1 -22.78 -11.43 25.10
CA LEU A 1 -21.84 -12.35 25.77
C LEU A 1 -22.58 -12.99 26.97
N PRO A 2 -22.46 -14.30 27.18
CA PRO A 2 -23.04 -14.91 28.37
C PRO A 2 -22.39 -14.32 29.65
N PRO A 3 -23.15 -14.10 30.72
CA PRO A 3 -22.58 -13.65 32.00
C PRO A 3 -21.62 -14.69 32.56
N ALA A 4 -20.54 -14.25 33.19
CA ALA A 4 -19.54 -15.06 33.92
C ALA A 4 -18.56 -15.87 33.02
N GLN A 5 -17.93 -15.25 32.04
CA GLN A 5 -16.68 -15.80 31.49
C GLN A 5 -15.51 -15.37 32.41
N THR A 6 -14.76 -16.35 32.89
CA THR A 6 -13.50 -16.08 33.56
C THR A 6 -12.44 -15.87 32.49
N LEU A 7 -11.86 -14.65 32.42
CA LEU A 7 -10.74 -14.35 31.57
C LEU A 7 -9.44 -14.76 32.29
N SER A 8 -8.58 -15.49 31.58
CA SER A 8 -7.23 -15.81 32.03
C SER A 8 -6.22 -14.90 31.36
N ALA A 9 -5.17 -14.53 32.09
CA ALA A 9 -4.05 -13.83 31.48
C ALA A 9 -3.34 -14.78 30.50
N VAL A 10 -2.97 -14.24 29.34
CA VAL A 10 -2.20 -14.93 28.29
C VAL A 10 -1.05 -14.05 27.82
N ASP A 11 0.07 -14.67 27.48
CA ASP A 11 1.16 -13.98 26.80
C ASP A 11 0.84 -13.90 25.31
N VAL A 12 0.92 -12.68 24.76
CA VAL A 12 0.62 -12.43 23.34
C VAL A 12 1.87 -11.89 22.66
N VAL A 13 2.25 -12.53 21.55
CA VAL A 13 3.26 -11.99 20.62
C VAL A 13 2.50 -11.20 19.56
N VAL A 14 2.68 -9.89 19.53
CA VAL A 14 2.06 -9.02 18.51
C VAL A 14 2.89 -9.07 17.24
N PRO A 15 2.34 -9.50 16.10
CA PRO A 15 3.06 -9.49 14.83
C PRO A 15 3.28 -8.08 14.30
N SER A 16 4.21 -7.95 13.34
CA SER A 16 4.40 -6.70 12.59
C SER A 16 3.16 -6.39 11.74
N ASP A 17 2.78 -5.12 11.71
CA ASP A 17 1.58 -4.65 11.01
C ASP A 17 1.77 -4.72 9.48
N PRO A 18 0.88 -5.42 8.74
CA PRO A 18 0.97 -5.52 7.28
C PRO A 18 0.76 -4.18 6.56
N SER A 19 0.00 -3.26 7.16
CA SER A 19 -0.15 -1.92 6.59
C SER A 19 1.17 -1.15 6.58
N SER A 20 1.90 -1.18 7.71
CA SER A 20 3.24 -0.58 7.81
C SER A 20 4.23 -1.29 6.88
N ALA A 21 4.18 -2.62 6.81
CA ALA A 21 5.04 -3.41 5.93
C ALA A 21 4.82 -3.07 4.44
N THR A 22 3.61 -2.68 4.04
CA THR A 22 3.29 -2.34 2.65
C THR A 22 4.09 -1.14 2.13
N PHE A 23 4.37 -0.13 2.96
CA PHE A 23 5.19 1.02 2.54
C PHE A 23 6.63 0.59 2.22
N PHE A 24 7.21 -0.26 3.04
CA PHE A 24 8.56 -0.79 2.82
C PHE A 24 8.60 -1.79 1.66
N ALA A 25 7.57 -2.62 1.50
CA ALA A 25 7.44 -3.51 0.36
C ALA A 25 7.34 -2.72 -0.96
N ALA A 26 6.56 -1.64 -0.99
CA ALA A 26 6.46 -0.74 -2.13
C ALA A 26 7.80 -0.05 -2.42
N LEU A 27 8.51 0.42 -1.39
CA LEU A 27 9.84 1.03 -1.54
C LEU A 27 10.82 0.04 -2.19
N ALA A 28 10.86 -1.21 -1.70
CA ALA A 28 11.75 -2.24 -2.24
C ALA A 28 11.36 -2.66 -3.67
N ALA A 29 10.06 -2.77 -3.97
CA ALA A 29 9.57 -3.11 -5.30
C ALA A 29 9.89 -2.03 -6.35
N LEU A 30 9.96 -0.76 -5.92
CA LEU A 30 10.27 0.40 -6.76
C LEU A 30 11.78 0.72 -6.82
N ALA A 31 12.61 0.10 -6.00
CA ALA A 31 14.06 0.34 -5.99
C ALA A 31 14.73 -0.14 -7.29
N ASP A 32 15.96 0.30 -7.53
CA ASP A 32 16.75 -0.11 -8.69
C ASP A 32 17.39 -1.49 -8.48
N ASP A 33 17.79 -1.81 -7.24
CA ASP A 33 18.45 -3.07 -6.88
C ASP A 33 18.20 -3.43 -5.40
N GLY A 34 18.72 -4.59 -4.99
CA GLY A 34 18.69 -5.06 -3.61
C GLY A 34 17.52 -5.99 -3.28
N GLU A 35 17.44 -6.36 -2.03
CA GLU A 35 16.40 -7.20 -1.44
C GLU A 35 16.08 -6.70 -0.04
N LEU A 36 14.81 -6.62 0.30
CA LEU A 36 14.36 -6.24 1.64
C LEU A 36 13.63 -7.41 2.29
N ARG A 37 13.99 -7.70 3.54
CA ARG A 37 13.30 -8.70 4.37
C ARG A 37 12.53 -8.00 5.48
N LEU A 38 11.22 -8.26 5.55
CA LEU A 38 10.32 -7.74 6.58
C LEU A 38 9.86 -8.92 7.43
N GLU A 39 10.39 -8.99 8.65
CA GLU A 39 10.19 -10.14 9.51
C GLU A 39 8.92 -10.05 10.35
N ASN A 40 8.37 -11.24 10.70
CA ASN A 40 7.22 -11.39 11.60
C ASN A 40 5.97 -10.62 11.15
N VAL A 41 5.78 -10.41 9.85
CA VAL A 41 4.60 -9.71 9.33
C VAL A 41 3.36 -10.59 9.52
N CYS A 42 2.27 -9.99 10.00
CA CYS A 42 0.96 -10.65 10.06
C CYS A 42 0.49 -11.01 8.65
N LEU A 43 0.15 -12.28 8.45
CA LEU A 43 -0.33 -12.82 7.19
C LEU A 43 -1.82 -13.11 7.19
N ASN A 44 -2.58 -12.46 8.06
CA ASN A 44 -4.02 -12.59 8.08
C ASN A 44 -4.61 -12.22 6.69
N PRO A 45 -5.35 -13.13 6.03
CA PRO A 45 -5.85 -12.89 4.66
C PRO A 45 -6.76 -11.67 4.52
N THR A 46 -7.38 -11.22 5.60
CA THR A 46 -8.21 -10.00 5.60
C THR A 46 -7.38 -8.71 5.60
N ARG A 47 -6.07 -8.80 5.83
CA ARG A 47 -5.14 -7.67 5.96
C ARG A 47 -4.02 -7.65 4.93
N THR A 48 -3.90 -8.69 4.10
CA THR A 48 -2.79 -8.87 3.14
C THR A 48 -3.17 -8.54 1.69
N GLY A 49 -4.33 -7.95 1.46
CA GLY A 49 -4.80 -7.62 0.11
C GLY A 49 -3.84 -6.75 -0.68
N ALA A 50 -3.13 -5.84 -0.01
CA ALA A 50 -2.14 -4.98 -0.65
C ALA A 50 -0.99 -5.79 -1.27
N PHE A 51 -0.51 -6.85 -0.60
CA PHE A 51 0.55 -7.71 -1.16
C PHE A 51 0.05 -8.50 -2.38
N ASP A 52 -1.22 -8.93 -2.37
CA ASP A 52 -1.82 -9.61 -3.52
C ASP A 52 -1.93 -8.65 -4.73
N VAL A 53 -2.33 -7.40 -4.48
CA VAL A 53 -2.37 -6.35 -5.52
C VAL A 53 -0.97 -6.06 -6.05
N LEU A 54 0.02 -5.85 -5.19
CA LEU A 54 1.41 -5.58 -5.60
C LEU A 54 1.99 -6.75 -6.41
N ARG A 55 1.74 -8.01 -6.03
CA ARG A 55 2.14 -9.19 -6.82
C ARG A 55 1.47 -9.20 -8.20
N ARG A 56 0.17 -8.90 -8.26
CA ARG A 56 -0.56 -8.79 -9.54
C ARG A 56 -0.01 -7.66 -10.42
N MET A 57 0.51 -6.60 -9.81
CA MET A 57 1.25 -5.56 -10.52
C MET A 57 2.65 -6.00 -10.96
N GLY A 58 3.10 -7.19 -10.57
CA GLY A 58 4.40 -7.75 -10.93
C GLY A 58 5.48 -7.62 -9.87
N ALA A 59 5.16 -7.11 -8.67
CA ALA A 59 6.12 -7.04 -7.58
C ALA A 59 6.59 -8.45 -7.15
N ARG A 60 7.90 -8.59 -6.93
CA ARG A 60 8.52 -9.82 -6.43
C ARG A 60 8.42 -9.83 -4.91
N ILE A 61 7.41 -10.50 -4.39
CA ILE A 61 7.15 -10.64 -2.95
C ILE A 61 7.00 -12.13 -2.63
N ASP A 62 8.01 -12.70 -2.01
CA ASP A 62 7.99 -14.07 -1.51
C ASP A 62 7.67 -14.07 -0.02
N ILE A 63 6.99 -15.11 0.44
CA ILE A 63 6.74 -15.34 1.88
C ILE A 63 7.57 -16.55 2.29
N VAL A 64 8.39 -16.35 3.32
CA VAL A 64 9.23 -17.41 3.90
C VAL A 64 9.03 -17.45 5.42
N ASP A 65 9.48 -18.53 6.06
CA ASP A 65 9.44 -18.70 7.52
C ASP A 65 8.01 -18.56 8.10
N GLU A 66 7.00 -19.01 7.33
CA GLU A 66 5.61 -18.96 7.75
C GLU A 66 5.36 -19.87 8.96
N ARG A 67 4.72 -19.33 9.99
CA ARG A 67 4.37 -20.05 11.20
C ARG A 67 3.17 -19.44 11.91
N THR A 68 2.54 -20.17 12.80
CA THR A 68 1.42 -19.67 13.61
C THR A 68 1.88 -19.44 15.06
N ILE A 69 1.62 -18.25 15.58
CA ILE A 69 1.89 -17.88 16.97
C ILE A 69 0.64 -17.22 17.56
N GLY A 70 0.15 -17.72 18.68
CA GLY A 70 -1.02 -17.13 19.37
C GLY A 70 -2.30 -17.14 18.52
N GLY A 71 -2.41 -18.02 17.52
CA GLY A 71 -3.56 -18.09 16.61
C GLY A 71 -3.44 -17.21 15.35
N GLU A 72 -2.39 -16.37 15.26
CA GLU A 72 -2.10 -15.56 14.08
C GLU A 72 -1.01 -16.20 13.22
N THR A 73 -1.23 -16.21 11.89
CA THR A 73 -0.18 -16.60 10.93
C THR A 73 0.73 -15.43 10.70
N ILE A 74 2.03 -15.67 10.83
CA ILE A 74 3.08 -14.68 10.58
C ILE A 74 4.13 -15.26 9.64
N GLY A 75 4.87 -14.40 8.95
CA GLY A 75 5.97 -14.81 8.07
C GLY A 75 6.92 -13.66 7.80
N THR A 76 7.94 -13.95 7.01
CA THR A 76 8.89 -12.97 6.51
C THR A 76 8.57 -12.68 5.04
N LEU A 77 8.32 -11.40 4.71
CA LEU A 77 8.23 -10.98 3.31
C LEU A 77 9.64 -10.72 2.79
N VAL A 78 9.96 -11.28 1.65
CA VAL A 78 11.19 -11.01 0.90
C VAL A 78 10.80 -10.28 -0.36
N VAL A 79 11.22 -9.02 -0.48
CA VAL A 79 10.80 -8.14 -1.58
C VAL A 79 12.01 -7.67 -2.36
N ALA A 80 11.93 -7.78 -3.67
CA ALA A 80 12.97 -7.33 -4.60
C ALA A 80 12.36 -6.43 -5.70
N PRO A 81 13.20 -5.59 -6.34
CA PRO A 81 12.79 -4.73 -7.43
C PRO A 81 12.13 -5.47 -8.57
N ALA A 82 11.15 -4.82 -9.21
CA ALA A 82 10.44 -5.38 -10.36
C ALA A 82 9.91 -4.29 -11.30
N SER A 83 9.74 -4.66 -12.58
CA SER A 83 9.02 -3.83 -13.53
C SER A 83 7.52 -3.97 -13.30
N LEU A 84 6.91 -2.91 -12.78
CA LEU A 84 5.51 -2.94 -12.37
C LEU A 84 4.57 -2.60 -13.52
N GLN A 85 3.45 -3.29 -13.57
CA GLN A 85 2.38 -3.13 -14.55
C GLN A 85 1.11 -2.60 -13.86
N ALA A 86 0.34 -1.87 -14.61
CA ALA A 86 -0.95 -1.38 -14.17
C ALA A 86 -1.94 -2.53 -13.93
N THR A 87 -2.93 -2.28 -13.07
CA THR A 87 -3.98 -3.27 -12.74
C THR A 87 -5.32 -2.62 -12.43
N ALA A 88 -6.37 -3.41 -12.40
CA ALA A 88 -7.67 -3.00 -11.85
C ALA A 88 -7.84 -3.52 -10.42
N ILE A 89 -8.42 -2.69 -9.55
CA ILE A 89 -8.67 -2.99 -8.14
C ILE A 89 -10.10 -2.58 -7.81
N GLY A 90 -10.89 -3.50 -7.22
CA GLY A 90 -12.29 -3.22 -6.89
C GLY A 90 -12.96 -4.39 -6.18
N GLY A 91 -14.23 -4.23 -5.84
CA GLY A 91 -15.03 -5.29 -5.24
C GLY A 91 -14.48 -5.80 -3.90
N ALA A 92 -14.45 -7.11 -3.73
CA ALA A 92 -14.06 -7.77 -2.50
C ALA A 92 -12.58 -7.56 -2.08
N GLU A 93 -11.74 -6.99 -2.94
CA GLU A 93 -10.35 -6.68 -2.60
C GLU A 93 -10.27 -5.41 -1.73
N ILE A 94 -11.16 -4.45 -1.95
CA ILE A 94 -11.11 -3.13 -1.31
C ILE A 94 -11.04 -3.22 0.22
N PRO A 95 -11.90 -3.95 0.93
CA PRO A 95 -11.81 -4.06 2.39
C PRO A 95 -10.49 -4.64 2.88
N ARG A 96 -9.82 -5.48 2.08
CA ARG A 96 -8.57 -6.16 2.43
C ARG A 96 -7.33 -5.28 2.27
N CYS A 97 -7.46 -4.12 1.58
CA CYS A 97 -6.34 -3.19 1.31
C CYS A 97 -6.76 -1.72 1.34
N ILE A 98 -7.91 -1.39 1.93
CA ILE A 98 -8.48 -0.04 1.87
C ILE A 98 -7.50 1.02 2.38
N ASP A 99 -6.77 0.72 3.43
CA ASP A 99 -5.84 1.65 4.05
C ASP A 99 -4.49 1.75 3.30
N GLU A 100 -4.18 0.79 2.45
CA GLU A 100 -2.99 0.74 1.61
C GLU A 100 -3.22 1.32 0.21
N LEU A 101 -4.47 1.61 -0.19
CA LEU A 101 -4.78 2.17 -1.51
C LEU A 101 -4.03 3.47 -1.83
N PRO A 102 -3.77 4.40 -0.89
CA PRO A 102 -2.89 5.54 -1.17
C PRO A 102 -1.47 5.13 -1.58
N MET A 103 -0.89 4.10 -0.93
CA MET A 103 0.44 3.60 -1.30
C MET A 103 0.39 2.90 -2.67
N ILE A 104 -0.62 2.07 -2.91
CA ILE A 104 -0.81 1.39 -4.20
C ILE A 104 -0.99 2.42 -5.33
N ALA A 105 -1.69 3.52 -5.09
CA ALA A 105 -1.82 4.62 -6.05
C ALA A 105 -0.48 5.27 -6.38
N CYS A 106 0.40 5.44 -5.40
CA CYS A 106 1.77 5.91 -5.60
C CYS A 106 2.60 4.90 -6.40
N VAL A 107 2.46 3.60 -6.13
CA VAL A 107 3.09 2.53 -6.95
C VAL A 107 2.55 2.57 -8.38
N ALA A 108 1.24 2.73 -8.56
CA ALA A 108 0.60 2.84 -9.86
C ALA A 108 1.13 4.03 -10.69
N ALA A 109 1.52 5.13 -10.04
CA ALA A 109 2.15 6.26 -10.70
C ALA A 109 3.49 5.92 -11.36
N ARG A 110 4.11 4.78 -11.00
CA ARG A 110 5.37 4.26 -11.56
C ARG A 110 5.19 2.97 -12.36
N ALA A 111 3.99 2.40 -12.40
CA ALA A 111 3.69 1.20 -13.17
C ALA A 111 3.47 1.54 -14.66
N VAL A 112 3.70 0.56 -15.54
CA VAL A 112 3.41 0.73 -16.97
C VAL A 112 1.92 0.53 -17.23
N GLY A 113 1.27 1.54 -17.81
CA GLY A 113 -0.15 1.47 -18.18
C GLY A 113 -1.07 2.28 -17.29
N GLU A 114 -2.37 1.95 -17.30
CA GLU A 114 -3.42 2.63 -16.56
C GLU A 114 -3.97 1.74 -15.44
N THR A 115 -3.79 2.16 -14.20
CA THR A 115 -4.40 1.52 -13.02
C THR A 115 -5.73 2.17 -12.70
N ARG A 116 -6.73 1.35 -12.42
CA ARG A 116 -8.06 1.79 -12.03
C ARG A 116 -8.46 1.21 -10.67
N ILE A 117 -8.84 2.09 -9.74
CA ILE A 117 -9.36 1.75 -8.41
C ILE A 117 -10.83 2.18 -8.38
N THR A 118 -11.73 1.28 -8.04
CA THR A 118 -13.18 1.52 -7.95
C THR A 118 -13.73 0.94 -6.65
N GLU A 119 -14.96 1.31 -6.28
CA GLU A 119 -15.66 0.80 -5.09
C GLU A 119 -14.92 1.10 -3.78
N ALA A 120 -14.04 2.11 -3.79
CA ALA A 120 -13.24 2.55 -2.65
C ALA A 120 -13.79 3.84 -1.99
N GLY A 121 -15.09 4.10 -2.10
CA GLY A 121 -15.73 5.32 -1.62
C GLY A 121 -15.50 5.62 -0.14
N GLU A 122 -15.24 4.60 0.69
CA GLU A 122 -14.88 4.77 2.10
C GLU A 122 -13.60 5.62 2.32
N LEU A 123 -12.71 5.68 1.34
CA LEU A 123 -11.52 6.54 1.39
C LEU A 123 -11.85 8.03 1.54
N ARG A 124 -13.06 8.45 1.15
CA ARG A 124 -13.48 9.86 1.23
C ARG A 124 -13.77 10.34 2.66
N VAL A 125 -14.03 9.41 3.56
CA VAL A 125 -14.44 9.69 4.96
C VAL A 125 -13.40 9.21 5.98
N LYS A 126 -12.15 8.97 5.54
CA LYS A 126 -11.01 8.67 6.40
C LYS A 126 -10.47 9.97 7.03
N GLU A 127 -9.22 10.02 7.47
CA GLU A 127 -8.56 11.19 8.07
C GLU A 127 -8.56 12.40 7.12
N SER A 128 -8.62 12.16 5.82
CA SER A 128 -8.83 13.11 4.74
C SER A 128 -9.70 12.49 3.67
N ASP A 129 -10.20 13.25 2.69
CA ASP A 129 -10.68 12.68 1.43
C ASP A 129 -9.46 12.14 0.65
N ARG A 130 -9.09 10.88 0.93
CA ARG A 130 -7.89 10.24 0.36
C ARG A 130 -7.95 10.11 -1.15
N ILE A 131 -9.14 9.94 -1.74
CA ILE A 131 -9.29 9.88 -3.20
C ILE A 131 -8.86 11.21 -3.80
N ARG A 132 -9.48 12.30 -3.35
CA ARG A 132 -9.18 13.64 -3.83
C ARG A 132 -7.72 14.03 -3.56
N ALA A 133 -7.25 13.83 -2.34
CA ALA A 133 -5.91 14.22 -1.94
C ALA A 133 -4.81 13.48 -2.73
N VAL A 134 -4.97 12.17 -2.97
CA VAL A 134 -4.04 11.38 -3.79
C VAL A 134 -4.04 11.90 -5.23
N VAL A 135 -5.21 12.07 -5.85
CA VAL A 135 -5.31 12.52 -7.25
C VAL A 135 -4.72 13.92 -7.42
N GLU A 136 -5.04 14.87 -6.53
CA GLU A 136 -4.50 16.22 -6.59
C GLU A 136 -2.98 16.24 -6.47
N ASN A 137 -2.42 15.47 -5.55
CA ASN A 137 -0.98 15.37 -5.37
C ASN A 137 -0.29 14.72 -6.57
N LEU A 138 -0.81 13.60 -7.09
CA LEU A 138 -0.26 12.98 -8.30
C LEU A 138 -0.25 13.93 -9.49
N ARG A 139 -1.33 14.70 -9.68
CA ARG A 139 -1.39 15.74 -10.73
C ARG A 139 -0.33 16.83 -10.53
N ARG A 140 -0.13 17.30 -9.29
CA ARG A 140 0.93 18.29 -8.98
C ARG A 140 2.33 17.76 -9.30
N LEU A 141 2.54 16.46 -9.19
CA LEU A 141 3.79 15.78 -9.54
C LEU A 141 3.92 15.48 -11.05
N GLY A 142 2.94 15.87 -11.89
CA GLY A 142 2.94 15.63 -13.33
C GLY A 142 2.45 14.25 -13.75
N VAL A 143 1.86 13.47 -12.83
CA VAL A 143 1.26 12.16 -13.12
C VAL A 143 -0.16 12.34 -13.63
N GLY A 144 -0.52 11.63 -14.71
CA GLY A 144 -1.89 11.55 -15.21
C GLY A 144 -2.78 10.84 -14.18
N ALA A 145 -3.67 11.56 -13.54
CA ALA A 145 -4.60 11.01 -12.56
C ALA A 145 -5.98 11.63 -12.69
N GLU A 146 -7.02 10.82 -12.47
CA GLU A 146 -8.42 11.26 -12.53
C GLU A 146 -9.17 10.79 -11.29
N GLU A 147 -9.91 11.70 -10.70
CA GLU A 147 -10.81 11.41 -9.60
C GLU A 147 -12.11 10.79 -10.14
N LEU A 148 -12.52 9.66 -9.58
CA LEU A 148 -13.79 9.01 -9.82
C LEU A 148 -14.70 9.18 -8.59
N PRO A 149 -16.02 9.01 -8.71
CA PRO A 149 -16.94 9.15 -7.57
C PRO A 149 -16.55 8.28 -6.36
N ASP A 150 -16.09 7.07 -6.60
CA ASP A 150 -15.76 6.06 -5.60
C ASP A 150 -14.33 5.48 -5.75
N GLY A 151 -13.44 6.21 -6.43
CA GLY A 151 -12.09 5.73 -6.69
C GLY A 151 -11.24 6.68 -7.51
N MET A 152 -10.30 6.12 -8.26
CA MET A 152 -9.38 6.92 -9.08
C MET A 152 -8.81 6.13 -10.25
N ARG A 153 -8.34 6.85 -11.27
CA ARG A 153 -7.62 6.34 -12.43
C ARG A 153 -6.24 6.99 -12.47
N ILE A 154 -5.20 6.20 -12.68
CA ILE A 154 -3.81 6.66 -12.63
C ILE A 154 -3.09 6.12 -13.85
N ILE A 155 -2.43 7.00 -14.60
CA ILE A 155 -1.59 6.65 -15.75
C ILE A 155 -0.14 6.75 -15.28
N GLY A 156 0.54 5.62 -15.22
CA GLY A 156 1.91 5.57 -14.75
C GLY A 156 2.89 6.31 -15.66
N SER A 157 3.96 6.83 -15.06
CA SER A 157 5.00 7.60 -15.74
C SER A 157 6.37 7.16 -15.29
N GLN A 158 7.32 7.06 -16.22
CA GLN A 158 8.74 6.81 -15.93
C GLN A 158 9.56 8.11 -15.84
N ALA A 159 8.95 9.27 -16.07
CA ALA A 159 9.60 10.55 -15.89
C ALA A 159 9.88 10.83 -14.41
N ALA A 160 10.95 11.58 -14.12
CA ALA A 160 11.21 12.08 -12.78
C ALA A 160 10.03 12.95 -12.30
N LEU A 161 9.60 12.73 -11.06
CA LEU A 161 8.48 13.45 -10.46
C LEU A 161 9.02 14.63 -9.64
N SER A 162 8.39 15.79 -9.79
CA SER A 162 8.80 16.99 -9.05
C SER A 162 7.59 17.81 -8.64
N GLY A 163 7.58 18.30 -7.40
CA GLY A 163 6.53 19.16 -6.90
C GLY A 163 6.32 19.10 -5.41
N HIS A 164 5.29 19.81 -4.97
CA HIS A 164 4.93 19.89 -3.56
C HIS A 164 3.67 19.05 -3.27
N VAL A 165 3.74 18.24 -2.22
CA VAL A 165 2.65 17.36 -1.75
C VAL A 165 1.97 17.97 -0.54
N VAL A 166 0.66 17.96 -0.51
CA VAL A 166 -0.15 18.38 0.64
C VAL A 166 -0.81 17.14 1.26
N THR A 167 -0.38 16.81 2.47
CA THR A 167 -0.83 15.58 3.15
C THR A 167 -2.10 15.76 3.97
N HIS A 168 -2.55 16.98 4.21
CA HIS A 168 -3.72 17.30 5.05
C HIS A 168 -3.64 16.71 6.46
N GLY A 169 -2.42 16.47 7.00
CA GLY A 169 -2.23 15.80 8.28
C GLY A 169 -2.45 14.28 8.25
N ASP A 170 -2.71 13.71 7.09
CA ASP A 170 -2.90 12.27 6.92
C ASP A 170 -1.54 11.56 6.80
N HIS A 171 -1.22 10.75 7.81
CA HIS A 171 0.05 10.03 7.90
C HIS A 171 0.23 9.02 6.76
N ARG A 172 -0.85 8.41 6.23
CA ARG A 172 -0.75 7.46 5.11
C ARG A 172 -0.37 8.16 3.81
N LEU A 173 -0.88 9.37 3.59
CA LEU A 173 -0.45 10.20 2.46
C LEU A 173 1.02 10.60 2.62
N ALA A 174 1.42 11.03 3.82
CA ALA A 174 2.81 11.41 4.07
C ALA A 174 3.77 10.25 3.79
N MET A 175 3.46 9.03 4.27
CA MET A 175 4.28 7.84 4.04
C MET A 175 4.28 7.42 2.56
N ALA A 176 3.12 7.41 1.89
CA ALA A 176 3.00 6.99 0.50
C ALA A 176 3.80 7.90 -0.45
N PHE A 177 3.65 9.21 -0.31
CA PHE A 177 4.41 10.16 -1.11
C PHE A 177 5.88 10.24 -0.68
N GLY A 178 6.20 9.94 0.60
CA GLY A 178 7.57 9.76 1.08
C GLY A 178 8.29 8.63 0.36
N VAL A 179 7.63 7.50 0.11
CA VAL A 179 8.17 6.40 -0.71
C VAL A 179 8.46 6.88 -2.13
N LEU A 180 7.53 7.61 -2.79
CA LEU A 180 7.79 8.20 -4.10
C LEU A 180 8.97 9.20 -4.08
N ALA A 181 9.08 10.00 -3.03
CA ALA A 181 10.16 10.98 -2.87
C ALA A 181 11.54 10.31 -2.76
N ALA A 182 11.60 9.09 -2.18
CA ALA A 182 12.84 8.33 -2.04
C ALA A 182 13.36 7.74 -3.36
N MET A 183 12.55 7.74 -4.43
CA MET A 183 12.98 7.21 -5.72
C MET A 183 14.01 8.12 -6.39
N PRO A 184 15.08 7.56 -6.99
CA PRO A 184 16.11 8.34 -7.66
C PRO A 184 15.54 9.30 -8.72
N GLY A 185 16.06 10.54 -8.74
CA GLY A 185 15.66 11.58 -9.68
C GLY A 185 14.37 12.32 -9.34
N ASN A 186 13.60 11.88 -8.33
CA ASN A 186 12.43 12.61 -7.87
C ASN A 186 12.82 13.77 -6.95
N HIS A 187 12.06 14.86 -7.00
CA HIS A 187 12.20 16.06 -6.18
C HIS A 187 10.84 16.43 -5.58
N ILE A 188 10.40 15.68 -4.58
CA ILE A 188 9.09 15.84 -3.91
C ILE A 188 9.30 16.43 -2.52
N THR A 189 8.52 17.48 -2.18
CA THR A 189 8.57 18.19 -0.89
C THR A 189 7.21 18.28 -0.22
#